data_066978a7eb311d71a5b7ec3c53173771
#
_entry.id   066978a7eb311d71a5b7ec3c53173771
#
_cell.length_a   1.000
_cell.length_b   1.000
_cell.length_c   1.000
_cell.angle_alpha   90.00
_cell.angle_beta   90.00
_cell.angle_gamma   90.00
#
_symmetry.space_group_name_H-M   'P 1'
#
loop_
_entity.id
_entity.type
_entity.pdbx_description
1 polymer ?
#
loop_
_entity_poly.entity_id
_entity_poly.type
_entity_poly.pdbx_seq_one_letter_code
_entity_poly.pdbx_strand_id
1 'polypeptide(L)'
;MRFKIFNGSLKPDQESNTFTVCKMAQMAFQKLGHECEIVTLRELNYEGATADVDDELKPHIMDIFKADGVIFATPIWWGQHSCHIQAMLERLDPIYSWAKDNGYQPMYNKVFGTLISGGGDGFQHIHGVLYSAAANFGFTIPPQCNIESKAQGVDEIVGDDATLEQVKNCATNMVVWAEMLKANNPSKEARHGSVDINEAWSAKYKKSINCSNPKGFSQKAHCAGRKKK
;
A
#
# COMPACT_ATOMS: atom_id res chain seq x y z
N MET A 1 1.30 -2.78 19.40
CA MET A 1 0.66 -2.86 18.07
C MET A 1 1.13 -4.09 17.33
N ARG A 2 0.44 -4.47 16.26
CA ARG A 2 0.73 -5.66 15.45
C ARG A 2 1.09 -5.25 14.02
N PHE A 3 2.24 -5.67 13.55
CA PHE A 3 2.70 -5.45 12.17
C PHE A 3 2.86 -6.78 11.45
N LYS A 4 2.65 -6.79 10.13
CA LYS A 4 2.86 -7.96 9.28
C LYS A 4 3.77 -7.61 8.11
N ILE A 5 4.70 -8.50 7.81
CA ILE A 5 5.57 -8.40 6.63
C ILE A 5 5.24 -9.60 5.73
N PHE A 6 4.77 -9.33 4.53
CA PHE A 6 4.56 -10.36 3.52
C PHE A 6 5.82 -10.48 2.67
N ASN A 7 6.57 -11.55 2.89
CA ASN A 7 7.79 -11.84 2.15
C ASN A 7 7.49 -12.54 0.84
N GLY A 8 7.66 -11.83 -0.26
CA GLY A 8 7.47 -12.32 -1.63
C GLY A 8 8.73 -12.88 -2.28
N SER A 9 9.74 -13.29 -1.51
CA SER A 9 10.94 -13.94 -2.05
C SER A 9 10.60 -15.25 -2.74
N LEU A 10 11.23 -15.49 -3.89
CA LEU A 10 11.18 -16.79 -4.60
C LEU A 10 12.24 -17.78 -4.10
N LYS A 11 13.21 -17.32 -3.32
CA LYS A 11 14.27 -18.14 -2.74
C LYS A 11 13.87 -18.66 -1.36
N PRO A 12 14.43 -19.81 -0.93
CA PRO A 12 14.35 -20.24 0.46
C PRO A 12 14.84 -19.14 1.41
N ASP A 13 14.26 -19.07 2.59
CA ASP A 13 14.55 -18.00 3.56
C ASP A 13 16.05 -17.85 3.87
N GLN A 14 16.78 -18.97 3.96
CA GLN A 14 18.22 -18.98 4.26
C GLN A 14 19.08 -18.38 3.14
N GLU A 15 18.55 -18.32 1.90
CA GLU A 15 19.26 -17.81 0.71
C GLU A 15 18.69 -16.46 0.25
N SER A 16 17.70 -15.94 0.95
CA SER A 16 16.92 -14.80 0.52
C SER A 16 17.42 -13.49 1.11
N ASN A 17 17.96 -12.62 0.26
CA ASN A 17 18.29 -11.24 0.64
C ASN A 17 17.05 -10.50 1.16
N THR A 18 15.88 -10.66 0.50
CA THR A 18 14.61 -10.06 0.94
C THR A 18 14.25 -10.51 2.36
N PHE A 19 14.33 -11.82 2.64
CA PHE A 19 14.03 -12.34 3.98
C PHE A 19 14.99 -11.81 5.04
N THR A 20 16.29 -11.68 4.72
CA THR A 20 17.26 -11.09 5.64
C THR A 20 16.85 -9.69 6.05
N VAL A 21 16.45 -8.83 5.12
CA VAL A 21 15.98 -7.48 5.44
C VAL A 21 14.63 -7.52 6.18
N CYS A 22 13.74 -8.48 5.86
CA CYS A 22 12.50 -8.68 6.64
C CYS A 22 12.81 -9.00 8.11
N LYS A 23 13.82 -9.81 8.38
CA LYS A 23 14.25 -10.11 9.75
C LYS A 23 14.80 -8.89 10.47
N MET A 24 15.56 -8.02 9.78
CA MET A 24 16.02 -6.76 10.35
C MET A 24 14.83 -5.85 10.69
N ALA A 25 13.85 -5.74 9.81
CA ALA A 25 12.63 -4.96 10.06
C ALA A 25 11.81 -5.55 11.22
N GLN A 26 11.64 -6.87 11.27
CA GLN A 26 10.98 -7.54 12.39
C GLN A 26 11.67 -7.21 13.73
N MET A 27 12.99 -7.30 13.77
CA MET A 27 13.77 -6.97 14.98
C MET A 27 13.62 -5.49 15.37
N ALA A 28 13.52 -4.57 14.41
CA ALA A 28 13.30 -3.15 14.68
C ALA A 28 11.94 -2.93 15.37
N PHE A 29 10.85 -3.49 14.86
CA PHE A 29 9.53 -3.42 15.52
C PHE A 29 9.54 -4.03 16.91
N GLN A 30 10.19 -5.20 17.10
CA GLN A 30 10.30 -5.85 18.40
C GLN A 30 11.09 -5.00 19.41
N LYS A 31 12.17 -4.35 18.99
CA LYS A 31 12.93 -3.40 19.83
C LYS A 31 12.12 -2.17 20.21
N LEU A 32 11.15 -1.76 19.39
CA LEU A 32 10.19 -0.69 19.71
C LEU A 32 9.03 -1.19 20.60
N GLY A 33 9.02 -2.47 21.00
CA GLY A 33 8.00 -3.04 21.90
C GLY A 33 6.73 -3.51 21.17
N HIS A 34 6.80 -3.81 19.88
CA HIS A 34 5.66 -4.19 19.07
C HIS A 34 5.80 -5.60 18.47
N GLU A 35 4.66 -6.25 18.23
CA GLU A 35 4.61 -7.54 17.55
C GLU A 35 4.82 -7.34 16.04
N CYS A 36 5.64 -8.18 15.45
CA CYS A 36 5.82 -8.21 14.00
C CYS A 36 5.97 -9.67 13.53
N GLU A 37 5.08 -10.07 12.63
CA GLU A 37 5.06 -11.39 12.00
C GLU A 37 5.57 -11.29 10.57
N ILE A 38 6.40 -12.24 10.15
CA ILE A 38 6.79 -12.42 8.74
C ILE A 38 6.00 -13.61 8.21
N VAL A 39 5.30 -13.39 7.09
CA VAL A 39 4.60 -14.41 6.33
C VAL A 39 5.38 -14.65 5.04
N THR A 40 6.04 -15.78 4.92
CA THR A 40 6.78 -16.17 3.71
C THR A 40 5.81 -16.78 2.71
N LEU A 41 5.43 -16.01 1.69
CA LEU A 41 4.40 -16.39 0.72
C LEU A 41 4.74 -17.65 -0.07
N ARG A 42 5.99 -17.86 -0.37
CA ARG A 42 6.50 -19.06 -1.07
C ARG A 42 6.23 -20.37 -0.30
N GLU A 43 6.11 -20.31 1.02
CA GLU A 43 5.87 -21.49 1.86
C GLU A 43 4.38 -21.87 1.96
N LEU A 44 3.49 -21.02 1.43
CA LEU A 44 2.05 -21.23 1.44
C LEU A 44 1.59 -21.88 0.13
N ASN A 45 0.65 -22.81 0.24
CA ASN A 45 -0.07 -23.34 -0.90
C ASN A 45 -1.33 -22.49 -1.16
N TYR A 46 -1.31 -21.69 -2.25
CA TYR A 46 -2.39 -20.81 -2.62
C TYR A 46 -2.52 -20.63 -4.12
N GLU A 47 -3.70 -20.25 -4.55
CA GLU A 47 -4.00 -19.96 -5.95
C GLU A 47 -3.88 -18.47 -6.27
N GLY A 48 -3.40 -18.13 -7.47
CA GLY A 48 -3.52 -16.80 -8.04
C GLY A 48 -4.99 -16.57 -8.46
N ALA A 49 -5.71 -15.77 -7.69
CA ALA A 49 -7.13 -15.52 -7.93
C ALA A 49 -7.57 -14.17 -7.37
N THR A 50 -8.59 -13.60 -7.98
CA THR A 50 -9.27 -12.37 -7.51
C THR A 50 -10.49 -12.69 -6.64
N ALA A 51 -10.78 -13.95 -6.40
CA ALA A 51 -11.93 -14.40 -5.61
C ALA A 51 -11.53 -14.75 -4.17
N ASP A 52 -12.52 -14.85 -3.30
CA ASP A 52 -12.37 -15.40 -1.95
C ASP A 52 -12.17 -16.92 -2.05
N VAL A 53 -10.92 -17.33 -2.16
CA VAL A 53 -10.51 -18.73 -2.22
C VAL A 53 -10.11 -19.19 -0.83
N ASP A 54 -10.58 -20.39 -0.45
CA ASP A 54 -10.26 -20.99 0.85
C ASP A 54 -8.97 -21.80 0.74
N ASP A 55 -7.84 -21.11 0.92
CA ASP A 55 -6.48 -21.64 0.84
C ASP A 55 -5.61 -21.14 2.00
N GLU A 56 -4.34 -21.51 2.03
CA GLU A 56 -3.43 -21.13 3.12
C GLU A 56 -3.12 -19.63 3.17
N LEU A 57 -3.35 -18.87 2.10
CA LEU A 57 -3.16 -17.42 2.09
C LEU A 57 -4.33 -16.66 2.74
N LYS A 58 -5.56 -17.19 2.65
CA LYS A 58 -6.77 -16.54 3.17
C LYS A 58 -6.68 -16.08 4.63
N PRO A 59 -6.24 -16.92 5.60
CA PRO A 59 -6.10 -16.49 6.99
C PRO A 59 -5.18 -15.27 7.15
N HIS A 60 -4.09 -15.22 6.37
CA HIS A 60 -3.13 -14.11 6.43
C HIS A 60 -3.70 -12.82 5.83
N ILE A 61 -4.52 -12.90 4.78
CA ILE A 61 -5.30 -11.77 4.25
C ILE A 61 -6.27 -11.25 5.32
N MET A 62 -7.03 -12.15 5.95
CA MET A 62 -7.97 -11.77 7.01
C MET A 62 -7.29 -11.16 8.23
N ASP A 63 -6.06 -11.55 8.52
CA ASP A 63 -5.28 -10.97 9.61
C ASP A 63 -4.79 -9.54 9.32
N ILE A 64 -4.75 -9.09 8.05
CA ILE A 64 -4.48 -7.70 7.71
C ILE A 64 -5.50 -6.77 8.39
N PHE A 65 -6.75 -7.20 8.49
CA PHE A 65 -7.80 -6.41 9.18
C PHE A 65 -7.53 -6.20 10.67
N LYS A 66 -6.73 -7.05 11.29
CA LYS A 66 -6.36 -6.97 12.71
C LYS A 66 -4.99 -6.31 12.94
N ALA A 67 -4.19 -6.15 11.90
CA ALA A 67 -2.89 -5.50 11.97
C ALA A 67 -3.03 -3.97 12.03
N ASP A 68 -2.08 -3.30 12.65
CA ASP A 68 -1.96 -1.84 12.66
C ASP A 68 -1.11 -1.34 11.46
N GLY A 69 -0.27 -2.21 10.90
CA GLY A 69 0.52 -1.91 9.71
C GLY A 69 1.00 -3.14 8.94
N VAL A 70 1.27 -2.94 7.66
CA VAL A 70 1.67 -3.99 6.72
C VAL A 70 2.86 -3.54 5.89
N ILE A 71 3.81 -4.43 5.65
CA ILE A 71 4.93 -4.24 4.71
C ILE A 71 4.83 -5.31 3.62
N PHE A 72 4.89 -4.90 2.36
CA PHE A 72 5.12 -5.81 1.25
C PHE A 72 6.60 -5.83 0.89
N ALA A 73 7.22 -7.02 1.03
CA ALA A 73 8.63 -7.25 0.80
C ALA A 73 8.83 -8.07 -0.47
N THR A 74 9.66 -7.59 -1.40
CA THR A 74 9.88 -8.22 -2.70
C THR A 74 11.32 -8.11 -3.18
N PRO A 75 11.86 -9.15 -3.83
CA PRO A 75 13.03 -8.98 -4.69
C PRO A 75 12.65 -8.26 -5.98
N ILE A 76 13.65 -7.67 -6.66
CA ILE A 76 13.47 -7.14 -8.01
C ILE A 76 13.62 -8.27 -9.03
N TRP A 77 12.63 -8.42 -9.90
CA TRP A 77 12.66 -9.29 -11.06
C TRP A 77 12.37 -8.49 -12.33
N TRP A 78 13.40 -8.24 -13.14
CA TRP A 78 13.26 -7.47 -14.40
C TRP A 78 12.54 -6.13 -14.21
N GLY A 79 12.93 -5.38 -13.16
CA GLY A 79 12.32 -4.10 -12.84
C GLY A 79 10.93 -4.20 -12.18
N GLN A 80 10.44 -5.40 -11.85
CA GLN A 80 9.12 -5.67 -11.28
C GLN A 80 9.22 -6.35 -9.91
N HIS A 81 8.13 -6.28 -9.14
CA HIS A 81 7.97 -7.10 -7.95
C HIS A 81 7.75 -8.59 -8.32
N SER A 82 7.88 -9.47 -7.34
CA SER A 82 7.70 -10.92 -7.56
C SER A 82 6.24 -11.29 -7.84
N CYS A 83 6.04 -12.47 -8.46
CA CYS A 83 4.72 -13.04 -8.68
C CYS A 83 3.93 -13.24 -7.36
N HIS A 84 4.59 -13.53 -6.26
CA HIS A 84 3.94 -13.66 -4.95
C HIS A 84 3.33 -12.34 -4.48
N ILE A 85 4.02 -11.21 -4.67
CA ILE A 85 3.46 -9.90 -4.34
C ILE A 85 2.36 -9.50 -5.33
N GLN A 86 2.47 -9.87 -6.61
CA GLN A 86 1.40 -9.69 -7.57
C GLN A 86 0.13 -10.46 -7.13
N ALA A 87 0.27 -11.72 -6.74
CA ALA A 87 -0.84 -12.52 -6.22
C ALA A 87 -1.48 -11.88 -4.98
N MET A 88 -0.69 -11.30 -4.07
CA MET A 88 -1.22 -10.55 -2.93
C MET A 88 -2.09 -9.36 -3.36
N LEU A 89 -1.67 -8.59 -4.37
CA LEU A 89 -2.46 -7.47 -4.89
C LEU A 89 -3.79 -7.95 -5.48
N GLU A 90 -3.76 -9.03 -6.25
CA GLU A 90 -4.95 -9.62 -6.86
C GLU A 90 -5.92 -10.17 -5.80
N ARG A 91 -5.39 -10.80 -4.75
CA ARG A 91 -6.19 -11.32 -3.63
C ARG A 91 -6.78 -10.22 -2.73
N LEU A 92 -6.28 -8.99 -2.80
CA LEU A 92 -6.85 -7.83 -2.09
C LEU A 92 -7.95 -7.10 -2.90
N ASP A 93 -8.10 -7.36 -4.21
CA ASP A 93 -9.10 -6.69 -5.05
C ASP A 93 -10.55 -6.82 -4.54
N PRO A 94 -11.03 -7.99 -4.04
CA PRO A 94 -12.35 -8.09 -3.45
C PRO A 94 -12.59 -7.15 -2.26
N ILE A 95 -11.55 -6.79 -1.52
CA ILE A 95 -11.62 -5.83 -0.40
C ILE A 95 -11.92 -4.42 -0.93
N TYR A 96 -11.27 -4.02 -2.03
CA TYR A 96 -11.52 -2.75 -2.69
C TYR A 96 -12.98 -2.66 -3.18
N SER A 97 -13.46 -3.69 -3.85
CA SER A 97 -14.83 -3.76 -4.34
C SER A 97 -15.85 -3.71 -3.18
N TRP A 98 -15.62 -4.48 -2.12
CA TRP A 98 -16.45 -4.46 -0.93
C TRP A 98 -16.48 -3.08 -0.26
N ALA A 99 -15.33 -2.41 -0.14
CA ALA A 99 -15.22 -1.10 0.47
C ALA A 99 -16.00 -0.04 -0.33
N LYS A 100 -15.95 -0.10 -1.66
CA LYS A 100 -16.72 0.78 -2.56
C LYS A 100 -18.22 0.62 -2.35
N ASP A 101 -18.70 -0.62 -2.26
CA ASP A 101 -20.12 -0.92 -2.12
C ASP A 101 -20.66 -0.55 -0.73
N ASN A 102 -19.83 -0.60 0.31
CA ASN A 102 -20.22 -0.32 1.70
C ASN A 102 -19.87 1.10 2.17
N GLY A 103 -19.19 1.90 1.35
CA GLY A 103 -18.79 3.28 1.69
C GLY A 103 -17.83 3.36 2.89
N TYR A 104 -17.06 2.31 3.15
CA TYR A 104 -16.13 2.20 4.27
C TYR A 104 -14.83 1.55 3.80
N GLN A 105 -13.68 2.16 4.14
CA GLN A 105 -12.35 1.64 3.83
C GLN A 105 -11.74 0.99 5.08
N PRO A 106 -11.67 -0.33 5.15
CA PRO A 106 -11.20 -1.02 6.36
C PRO A 106 -9.71 -0.81 6.65
N MET A 107 -8.96 -0.27 5.68
CA MET A 107 -7.52 0.00 5.81
C MET A 107 -7.18 1.44 6.23
N TYR A 108 -8.16 2.35 6.40
CA TYR A 108 -7.88 3.77 6.72
C TYR A 108 -7.13 3.99 8.03
N ASN A 109 -7.22 3.08 8.97
CA ASN A 109 -6.51 3.18 10.25
C ASN A 109 -5.21 2.38 10.27
N LYS A 110 -4.68 1.99 9.12
CA LYS A 110 -3.50 1.15 8.99
C LYS A 110 -2.43 1.83 8.18
N VAL A 111 -1.18 1.57 8.53
CA VAL A 111 -0.01 2.07 7.80
C VAL A 111 0.52 1.01 6.83
N PHE A 112 1.12 1.49 5.75
CA PHE A 112 1.73 0.63 4.74
C PHE A 112 3.17 1.04 4.46
N GLY A 113 4.04 0.05 4.33
CA GLY A 113 5.43 0.21 3.92
C GLY A 113 5.82 -0.80 2.83
N THR A 114 6.96 -0.58 2.24
CA THR A 114 7.55 -1.46 1.22
C THR A 114 9.00 -1.79 1.55
N LEU A 115 9.41 -3.00 1.21
CA LEU A 115 10.78 -3.47 1.32
C LEU A 115 11.18 -4.10 -0.01
N ILE A 116 12.22 -3.59 -0.63
CA ILE A 116 12.69 -4.08 -1.93
C ILE A 116 14.18 -4.41 -1.85
N SER A 117 14.55 -5.59 -2.29
CA SER A 117 15.95 -6.02 -2.38
C SER A 117 16.35 -6.34 -3.82
N GLY A 118 17.54 -5.90 -4.25
CA GLY A 118 18.01 -6.19 -5.60
C GLY A 118 19.10 -5.24 -6.09
N GLY A 119 19.49 -5.39 -7.35
CA GLY A 119 20.61 -4.66 -7.96
C GLY A 119 20.39 -3.17 -8.25
N GLY A 120 19.26 -2.58 -7.88
CA GLY A 120 18.99 -1.15 -8.04
C GLY A 120 18.13 -0.77 -9.24
N ASP A 121 17.83 -1.71 -10.13
CA ASP A 121 16.93 -1.49 -11.26
C ASP A 121 15.48 -1.74 -10.84
N GLY A 122 14.63 -0.71 -10.93
CA GLY A 122 13.19 -0.83 -10.69
C GLY A 122 12.70 -0.43 -9.29
N PHE A 123 13.51 0.01 -8.34
CA PHE A 123 13.06 0.43 -7.01
C PHE A 123 11.91 1.44 -7.08
N GLN A 124 12.10 2.56 -7.77
CA GLN A 124 11.08 3.61 -7.88
C GLN A 124 9.79 3.12 -8.53
N HIS A 125 9.91 2.28 -9.58
CA HIS A 125 8.76 1.71 -10.26
C HIS A 125 7.96 0.82 -9.31
N ILE A 126 8.62 -0.12 -8.62
CA ILE A 126 7.96 -1.06 -7.71
C ILE A 126 7.31 -0.33 -6.54
N HIS A 127 8.01 0.63 -5.91
CA HIS A 127 7.41 1.46 -4.85
C HIS A 127 6.17 2.19 -5.37
N GLY A 128 6.25 2.79 -6.56
CA GLY A 128 5.11 3.51 -7.16
C GLY A 128 3.89 2.62 -7.38
N VAL A 129 4.08 1.40 -7.89
CA VAL A 129 2.99 0.43 -8.08
C VAL A 129 2.37 0.01 -6.74
N LEU A 130 3.21 -0.37 -5.76
CA LEU A 130 2.73 -0.85 -4.47
C LEU A 130 2.05 0.26 -3.66
N TYR A 131 2.57 1.49 -3.68
CA TYR A 131 1.96 2.62 -3.00
C TYR A 131 0.65 3.06 -3.65
N SER A 132 0.57 3.03 -4.98
CA SER A 132 -0.69 3.29 -5.68
C SER A 132 -1.77 2.29 -5.29
N ALA A 133 -1.44 1.01 -5.26
CA ALA A 133 -2.35 -0.04 -4.81
C ALA A 133 -2.76 0.15 -3.34
N ALA A 134 -1.79 0.36 -2.45
CA ALA A 134 -2.03 0.56 -1.02
C ALA A 134 -2.95 1.76 -0.74
N ALA A 135 -2.75 2.88 -1.45
CA ALA A 135 -3.60 4.06 -1.35
C ALA A 135 -5.04 3.76 -1.78
N ASN A 136 -5.23 2.98 -2.86
CA ASN A 136 -6.56 2.57 -3.31
C ASN A 136 -7.25 1.62 -2.30
N PHE A 137 -6.50 0.78 -1.59
CA PHE A 137 -7.03 -0.04 -0.50
C PHE A 137 -7.32 0.77 0.78
N GLY A 138 -6.90 2.04 0.85
CA GLY A 138 -7.16 2.92 1.98
C GLY A 138 -6.05 2.97 3.03
N PHE A 139 -4.89 2.40 2.78
CA PHE A 139 -3.74 2.52 3.69
C PHE A 139 -3.16 3.93 3.70
N THR A 140 -2.63 4.32 4.86
CA THR A 140 -1.77 5.50 5.00
C THR A 140 -0.32 5.10 4.78
N ILE A 141 0.40 5.86 3.96
CA ILE A 141 1.83 5.66 3.70
C ILE A 141 2.63 6.70 4.50
N PRO A 142 3.28 6.31 5.62
CA PRO A 142 4.11 7.24 6.38
C PRO A 142 5.36 7.67 5.61
N PRO A 143 6.00 8.79 5.99
CA PRO A 143 7.29 9.17 5.43
C PRO A 143 8.35 8.08 5.64
N GLN A 144 9.26 7.92 4.66
CA GLN A 144 10.41 7.00 4.73
C GLN A 144 10.03 5.54 5.05
N CYS A 145 8.86 5.10 4.58
CA CYS A 145 8.43 3.70 4.71
C CYS A 145 8.77 2.85 3.47
N ASN A 146 9.79 3.25 2.74
CA ASN A 146 10.41 2.54 1.63
C ASN A 146 11.80 2.05 2.04
N ILE A 147 11.98 0.74 2.15
CA ILE A 147 13.28 0.12 2.40
C ILE A 147 13.83 -0.40 1.08
N GLU A 148 15.04 0.03 0.73
CA GLU A 148 15.78 -0.41 -0.45
C GLU A 148 17.11 -1.03 -0.02
N SER A 149 17.35 -2.30 -0.35
CA SER A 149 18.62 -2.97 -0.08
C SER A 149 19.28 -3.44 -1.38
N LYS A 150 20.47 -2.95 -1.65
CA LYS A 150 21.30 -3.35 -2.80
C LYS A 150 22.33 -4.40 -2.42
N ALA A 151 22.63 -4.56 -1.16
CA ALA A 151 23.59 -5.52 -0.62
C ALA A 151 23.18 -6.97 -0.94
N GLN A 152 24.17 -7.82 -1.15
CA GLN A 152 23.98 -9.21 -1.57
C GLN A 152 24.61 -10.17 -0.57
N GLY A 153 23.80 -11.06 -0.04
CA GLY A 153 24.22 -11.99 1.00
C GLY A 153 24.00 -11.46 2.41
N VAL A 154 23.84 -12.37 3.35
CA VAL A 154 23.44 -12.07 4.73
C VAL A 154 24.42 -11.09 5.40
N ASP A 155 25.72 -11.39 5.33
CA ASP A 155 26.74 -10.61 6.03
C ASP A 155 26.85 -9.18 5.49
N GLU A 156 26.78 -9.00 4.17
CA GLU A 156 26.81 -7.68 3.54
C GLU A 156 25.55 -6.88 3.90
N ILE A 157 24.38 -7.49 3.86
CA ILE A 157 23.10 -6.85 4.20
C ILE A 157 23.08 -6.38 5.66
N VAL A 158 23.53 -7.24 6.58
CA VAL A 158 23.54 -6.92 8.02
C VAL A 158 24.57 -5.82 8.32
N GLY A 159 25.66 -5.76 7.56
CA GLY A 159 26.70 -4.74 7.67
C GLY A 159 26.42 -3.44 6.88
N ASP A 160 25.34 -3.37 6.09
CA ASP A 160 25.02 -2.19 5.28
C ASP A 160 24.29 -1.13 6.11
N ASP A 161 25.03 -0.09 6.50
CA ASP A 161 24.51 1.01 7.30
C ASP A 161 23.30 1.72 6.64
N ALA A 162 23.29 1.82 5.30
CA ALA A 162 22.20 2.47 4.59
C ALA A 162 20.89 1.65 4.69
N THR A 163 20.95 0.34 4.50
CA THR A 163 19.81 -0.56 4.71
C THR A 163 19.34 -0.51 6.18
N LEU A 164 20.29 -0.54 7.12
CA LEU A 164 19.98 -0.49 8.56
C LEU A 164 19.28 0.82 8.96
N GLU A 165 19.73 1.96 8.44
CA GLU A 165 19.10 3.26 8.68
C GLU A 165 17.67 3.29 8.12
N GLN A 166 17.47 2.85 6.89
CA GLN A 166 16.13 2.79 6.28
C GLN A 166 15.18 1.88 7.06
N VAL A 167 15.64 0.73 7.54
CA VAL A 167 14.87 -0.18 8.39
C VAL A 167 14.43 0.50 9.68
N LYS A 168 15.34 1.20 10.37
CA LYS A 168 15.05 1.93 11.61
C LYS A 168 14.02 3.04 11.36
N ASN A 169 14.23 3.84 10.31
CA ASN A 169 13.33 4.94 9.95
C ASN A 169 11.94 4.43 9.59
N CYS A 170 11.84 3.39 8.77
CA CYS A 170 10.57 2.77 8.40
C CYS A 170 9.81 2.26 9.62
N ALA A 171 10.45 1.46 10.48
CA ALA A 171 9.80 0.91 11.66
C ALA A 171 9.32 2.02 12.62
N THR A 172 10.17 3.03 12.88
CA THR A 172 9.82 4.15 13.75
C THR A 172 8.64 4.95 13.19
N ASN A 173 8.69 5.32 11.92
CA ASN A 173 7.61 6.10 11.30
C ASN A 173 6.30 5.31 11.22
N MET A 174 6.35 4.02 10.88
CA MET A 174 5.14 3.19 10.89
C MET A 174 4.52 3.11 12.27
N VAL A 175 5.32 2.99 13.34
CA VAL A 175 4.82 2.96 14.73
C VAL A 175 4.14 4.29 15.08
N VAL A 176 4.83 5.41 14.89
CA VAL A 176 4.32 6.75 15.22
C VAL A 176 3.01 7.05 14.48
N TRP A 177 2.98 6.78 13.18
CA TRP A 177 1.77 7.03 12.38
C TRP A 177 0.63 6.08 12.71
N ALA A 178 0.91 4.80 13.00
CA ALA A 178 -0.12 3.86 13.45
C ALA A 178 -0.74 4.28 14.79
N GLU A 179 0.06 4.80 15.73
CA GLU A 179 -0.43 5.37 16.99
C GLU A 179 -1.33 6.58 16.76
N MET A 180 -0.93 7.50 15.88
CA MET A 180 -1.71 8.68 15.52
C MET A 180 -3.06 8.29 14.88
N LEU A 181 -3.05 7.34 13.95
CA LEU A 181 -4.27 6.85 13.30
C LEU A 181 -5.20 6.17 14.31
N LYS A 182 -4.64 5.38 15.22
CA LYS A 182 -5.42 4.70 16.26
C LYS A 182 -6.07 5.68 17.23
N ALA A 183 -5.35 6.73 17.62
CA ALA A 183 -5.85 7.78 18.50
C ALA A 183 -6.97 8.61 17.87
N ASN A 184 -6.86 8.94 16.57
CA ASN A 184 -7.79 9.80 15.87
C ASN A 184 -8.88 9.05 15.10
N ASN A 185 -8.68 7.77 14.80
CA ASN A 185 -9.61 6.89 14.08
C ASN A 185 -10.24 7.53 12.83
N PRO A 186 -9.43 7.91 11.80
CA PRO A 186 -9.92 8.65 10.63
C PRO A 186 -10.95 7.88 9.79
N SER A 187 -11.06 6.56 9.94
CA SER A 187 -12.08 5.76 9.24
C SER A 187 -13.53 6.13 9.62
N LYS A 188 -13.73 6.87 10.73
CA LYS A 188 -15.05 7.39 11.11
C LYS A 188 -15.46 8.57 10.23
N GLU A 189 -14.49 9.38 9.80
CA GLU A 189 -14.71 10.62 9.05
C GLU A 189 -14.50 10.42 7.55
N ALA A 190 -13.57 9.54 7.16
CA ALA A 190 -13.23 9.30 5.78
C ALA A 190 -14.28 8.40 5.10
N ARG A 191 -14.82 8.88 3.98
CA ARG A 191 -15.84 8.17 3.19
C ARG A 191 -15.57 8.30 1.70
N HIS A 192 -15.93 7.28 0.96
CA HIS A 192 -15.93 7.34 -0.50
C HIS A 192 -16.95 8.36 -0.99
N GLY A 193 -16.49 9.31 -1.80
CA GLY A 193 -17.38 10.21 -2.54
C GLY A 193 -18.27 11.10 -1.67
N SER A 194 -17.86 11.38 -0.42
CA SER A 194 -18.66 12.18 0.51
C SER A 194 -18.75 13.67 0.14
N VAL A 195 -17.88 14.14 -0.76
CA VAL A 195 -17.88 15.53 -1.24
C VAL A 195 -18.56 15.59 -2.61
N ASP A 196 -19.70 16.24 -2.69
CA ASP A 196 -20.35 16.51 -3.98
C ASP A 196 -19.69 17.72 -4.66
N ILE A 197 -18.71 17.45 -5.50
CA ILE A 197 -18.06 18.50 -6.32
C ILE A 197 -18.95 19.01 -7.46
N ASN A 198 -20.08 18.36 -7.75
CA ASN A 198 -21.03 18.83 -8.76
C ASN A 198 -21.80 20.05 -8.26
N GLU A 199 -21.94 20.24 -6.94
CA GLU A 199 -22.50 21.46 -6.35
C GLU A 199 -21.59 22.68 -6.56
N ALA A 200 -20.28 22.50 -6.74
CA ALA A 200 -19.35 23.60 -7.03
C ALA A 200 -19.71 24.38 -8.30
N TRP A 201 -20.47 23.77 -9.20
CA TRP A 201 -21.09 24.43 -10.35
C TRP A 201 -22.52 24.83 -10.03
N SER A 202 -22.69 25.73 -9.07
CA SER A 202 -24.01 26.16 -8.64
C SER A 202 -24.87 26.60 -9.85
N ALA A 203 -26.17 26.44 -9.72
CA ALA A 203 -27.12 26.92 -10.75
C ALA A 203 -26.91 28.41 -11.10
N LYS A 204 -26.46 29.22 -10.11
CA LYS A 204 -26.06 30.61 -10.26
C LYS A 204 -24.85 30.76 -11.18
N TYR A 205 -23.78 29.93 -10.97
CA TYR A 205 -22.60 29.94 -11.84
C TYR A 205 -22.93 29.45 -13.25
N LYS A 206 -23.71 28.38 -13.41
CA LYS A 206 -24.15 27.86 -14.71
C LYS A 206 -24.95 28.90 -15.49
N LYS A 207 -25.79 29.70 -14.81
CA LYS A 207 -26.54 30.82 -15.41
C LYS A 207 -25.66 32.00 -15.79
N SER A 208 -24.53 32.22 -15.12
CA SER A 208 -23.59 33.33 -15.37
C SER A 208 -22.64 33.07 -16.54
N ILE A 209 -22.57 31.85 -17.08
CA ILE A 209 -21.69 31.51 -18.18
C ILE A 209 -22.19 32.17 -19.48
N ASN A 210 -21.35 33.03 -20.05
CA ASN A 210 -21.64 33.61 -21.34
C ASN A 210 -21.31 32.61 -22.47
N CYS A 211 -22.35 31.94 -22.96
CA CYS A 211 -22.20 30.94 -24.02
C CYS A 211 -21.89 31.54 -25.41
N SER A 212 -21.96 32.86 -25.59
CA SER A 212 -21.52 33.54 -26.82
C SER A 212 -19.98 33.72 -26.83
N ASN A 213 -19.34 33.72 -25.64
CA ASN A 213 -17.88 33.79 -25.48
C ASN A 213 -17.39 32.93 -24.31
N PRO A 214 -17.46 31.59 -24.41
CA PRO A 214 -17.09 30.70 -23.32
C PRO A 214 -15.56 30.67 -23.12
N LYS A 215 -15.11 30.91 -21.88
CA LYS A 215 -13.72 30.89 -21.49
C LYS A 215 -13.31 29.47 -21.00
N GLY A 216 -12.32 28.88 -21.64
CA GLY A 216 -11.77 27.57 -21.25
C GLY A 216 -12.64 26.36 -21.66
N PHE A 217 -12.06 25.15 -21.48
CA PHE A 217 -12.66 23.90 -21.98
C PHE A 217 -14.01 23.58 -21.32
N SER A 218 -14.11 23.74 -20.01
CA SER A 218 -15.32 23.37 -19.26
C SER A 218 -16.54 24.26 -19.59
N GLN A 219 -16.35 25.57 -19.82
CA GLN A 219 -17.43 26.44 -20.25
C GLN A 219 -17.87 26.11 -21.69
N LYS A 220 -16.94 25.78 -22.59
CA LYS A 220 -17.23 25.33 -23.96
C LYS A 220 -18.07 24.05 -23.95
N ALA A 221 -17.71 23.06 -23.11
CA ALA A 221 -18.46 21.82 -22.96
C ALA A 221 -19.89 22.05 -22.42
N HIS A 222 -20.04 22.92 -21.40
CA HIS A 222 -21.37 23.31 -20.90
C HIS A 222 -22.24 23.95 -21.96
N CYS A 223 -21.69 24.87 -22.74
CA CYS A 223 -22.44 25.58 -23.78
C CYS A 223 -22.77 24.70 -24.99
N ALA A 224 -21.90 23.73 -25.33
CA ALA A 224 -22.17 22.74 -26.37
C ALA A 224 -23.34 21.82 -26.00
N GLY A 225 -23.47 21.44 -24.71
CA GLY A 225 -24.59 20.63 -24.21
C GLY A 225 -25.94 21.37 -24.24
N ARG A 226 -25.97 22.71 -24.17
CA ARG A 226 -27.18 23.51 -24.25
C ARG A 226 -27.78 23.62 -25.67
N LYS A 227 -26.96 23.45 -26.71
CA LYS A 227 -27.42 23.54 -28.12
C LYS A 227 -28.10 22.24 -28.59
N LYS A 228 -28.09 21.16 -27.78
CA LYS A 228 -28.70 19.88 -28.11
C LYS A 228 -30.07 19.63 -27.44
N LYS A 229 -30.64 20.64 -26.78
CA LYS A 229 -31.99 20.67 -26.25
C LYS A 229 -32.74 21.81 -26.99
#